data_c1dd281cab7fafd8d116bb7af0643475
#
_entry.id   c1dd281cab7fafd8d116bb7af0643475
#
_cell.length_a   1.000
_cell.length_b   1.000
_cell.length_c   1.000
_cell.angle_alpha   90.00
_cell.angle_beta   90.00
_cell.angle_gamma   90.00
#
_symmetry.space_group_name_H-M   'P 1'
#
loop_
_entity.id
_entity.type
_entity.pdbx_description
1 polymer ?
#
loop_
_entity_poly.entity_id
_entity_poly.type
_entity_poly.pdbx_seq_one_letter_code
_entity_poly.pdbx_strand_id
1 'polypeptide(L)'
;MSVAEIVEACGWDGFREHESRILAMVTTSYGNEEQNVVLACGGGIVERSANIDLMRGHGSVIWLAPDVAVQAARLGANPLSAQRPSLTGRDILAELAEIMERRAPMYGKAAHARVDSAAPVEAVCDEIMRVYDKNRGNWH
;
A
#
# COMPACT_ATOMS: atom_id res chain seq x y z
N MET A 1 -18.06 -7.61 3.08
CA MET A 1 -18.24 -6.17 3.39
C MET A 1 -17.21 -5.39 2.57
N SER A 2 -17.65 -4.45 1.76
CA SER A 2 -16.79 -3.59 0.93
C SER A 2 -16.15 -2.48 1.77
N VAL A 3 -15.10 -1.83 1.24
CA VAL A 3 -14.49 -0.64 1.87
C VAL A 3 -15.53 0.45 2.09
N ALA A 4 -16.41 0.67 1.11
CA ALA A 4 -17.48 1.67 1.21
C ALA A 4 -18.44 1.38 2.38
N GLU A 5 -18.87 0.15 2.54
CA GLU A 5 -19.75 -0.26 3.66
C GLU A 5 -19.07 -0.09 5.02
N ILE A 6 -17.78 -0.40 5.13
CA ILE A 6 -17.02 -0.18 6.37
C ILE A 6 -16.91 1.32 6.68
N VAL A 7 -16.56 2.13 5.68
CA VAL A 7 -16.41 3.59 5.85
C VAL A 7 -17.76 4.23 6.18
N GLU A 8 -18.86 3.77 5.59
CA GLU A 8 -20.20 4.23 5.93
C GLU A 8 -20.58 3.89 7.37
N ALA A 9 -20.23 2.69 7.84
CA ALA A 9 -20.57 2.20 9.17
C ALA A 9 -19.73 2.82 10.30
N CYS A 10 -18.43 3.02 10.09
CA CYS A 10 -17.50 3.44 11.15
C CYS A 10 -16.50 4.54 10.76
N GLY A 11 -16.70 5.18 9.60
CA GLY A 11 -15.83 6.25 9.12
C GLY A 11 -14.43 5.77 8.70
N TRP A 12 -13.61 6.71 8.22
CA TRP A 12 -12.24 6.42 7.80
C TRP A 12 -11.35 5.96 8.96
N ASP A 13 -11.53 6.51 10.16
CA ASP A 13 -10.75 6.10 11.34
C ASP A 13 -11.05 4.66 11.74
N GLY A 14 -12.33 4.25 11.70
CA GLY A 14 -12.72 2.87 11.93
C GLY A 14 -12.17 1.93 10.87
N PHE A 15 -12.18 2.33 9.60
CA PHE A 15 -11.55 1.57 8.53
C PHE A 15 -10.03 1.39 8.78
N ARG A 16 -9.30 2.45 9.18
CA ARG A 16 -7.87 2.38 9.51
C ARG A 16 -7.60 1.48 10.71
N GLU A 17 -8.51 1.43 11.68
CA GLU A 17 -8.42 0.49 12.79
C GLU A 17 -8.52 -0.96 12.33
N HIS A 18 -9.47 -1.25 11.43
CA HIS A 18 -9.60 -2.57 10.82
C HIS A 18 -8.37 -2.96 10.00
N GLU A 19 -7.82 -2.04 9.18
CA GLU A 19 -6.57 -2.26 8.44
C GLU A 19 -5.42 -2.66 9.38
N SER A 20 -5.21 -1.91 10.45
CA SER A 20 -4.14 -2.15 11.43
C SER A 20 -4.29 -3.50 12.12
N ARG A 21 -5.50 -3.85 12.51
CA ARG A 21 -5.80 -5.13 13.16
C ARG A 21 -5.55 -6.32 12.24
N ILE A 22 -5.96 -6.21 10.97
CA ILE A 22 -5.72 -7.26 9.97
C ILE A 22 -4.22 -7.40 9.70
N LEU A 23 -3.50 -6.29 9.55
CA LEU A 23 -2.05 -6.30 9.36
C LEU A 23 -1.36 -7.02 10.52
N ALA A 24 -1.69 -6.69 11.76
CA ALA A 24 -1.12 -7.32 12.95
C ALA A 24 -1.42 -8.83 12.98
N MET A 25 -2.65 -9.21 12.66
CA MET A 25 -3.06 -10.62 12.61
C MET A 25 -2.27 -11.41 11.54
N VAL A 26 -2.13 -10.85 10.33
CA VAL A 26 -1.43 -11.50 9.22
C VAL A 26 0.06 -11.62 9.53
N THR A 27 0.71 -10.56 10.00
CA THR A 27 2.14 -10.59 10.33
C THR A 27 2.46 -11.55 11.46
N THR A 28 1.58 -11.69 12.46
CA THR A 28 1.75 -12.64 13.55
C THR A 28 1.52 -14.08 13.11
N SER A 29 0.53 -14.33 12.22
CA SER A 29 0.17 -15.69 11.80
C SER A 29 1.16 -16.27 10.78
N TYR A 30 1.73 -15.43 9.92
CA TYR A 30 2.58 -15.85 8.79
C TYR A 30 4.05 -15.42 8.95
N GLY A 31 4.40 -14.71 9.99
CA GLY A 31 5.78 -14.25 10.28
C GLY A 31 6.74 -15.37 10.73
N ASN A 32 6.29 -16.62 10.77
CA ASN A 32 7.13 -17.76 11.07
C ASN A 32 7.81 -18.27 9.80
N GLU A 33 9.06 -18.70 9.92
CA GLU A 33 10.02 -19.00 8.83
C GLU A 33 9.56 -20.03 7.78
N GLU A 34 8.40 -20.66 7.94
CA GLU A 34 7.95 -21.75 7.07
C GLU A 34 7.07 -21.31 5.89
N GLN A 35 6.60 -20.07 5.86
CA GLN A 35 5.71 -19.62 4.79
C GLN A 35 6.12 -18.24 4.25
N ASN A 36 6.42 -18.19 2.95
CA ASN A 36 6.61 -16.93 2.26
C ASN A 36 5.24 -16.35 1.86
N VAL A 37 4.95 -15.15 2.33
CA VAL A 37 3.70 -14.44 2.02
C VAL A 37 4.02 -13.11 1.34
N VAL A 38 3.30 -12.83 0.26
CA VAL A 38 3.30 -11.50 -0.37
C VAL A 38 2.02 -10.79 0.05
N LEU A 39 2.16 -9.65 0.73
CA LEU A 39 1.04 -8.85 1.21
C LEU A 39 0.89 -7.58 0.38
N ALA A 40 -0.19 -7.47 -0.39
CA ALA A 40 -0.56 -6.26 -1.12
C ALA A 40 -1.40 -5.34 -0.24
N CYS A 41 -0.78 -4.30 0.30
CA CYS A 41 -1.45 -3.34 1.18
C CYS A 41 -2.12 -2.20 0.43
N GLY A 42 -3.20 -1.67 0.97
CA GLY A 42 -3.77 -0.40 0.55
C GLY A 42 -2.82 0.77 0.85
N GLY A 43 -2.81 1.81 -0.01
CA GLY A 43 -1.86 2.93 0.13
C GLY A 43 -1.99 3.73 1.44
N GLY A 44 -3.12 3.67 2.12
CA GLY A 44 -3.32 4.33 3.40
C GLY A 44 -2.75 3.60 4.62
N ILE A 45 -2.22 2.40 4.44
CA ILE A 45 -1.63 1.61 5.53
C ILE A 45 -0.51 2.36 6.27
N VAL A 46 0.19 3.26 5.58
CA VAL A 46 1.31 4.05 6.12
C VAL A 46 0.87 5.24 6.97
N GLU A 47 -0.41 5.58 7.00
CA GLU A 47 -0.92 6.72 7.78
C GLU A 47 -0.81 6.51 9.30
N ARG A 48 -0.61 5.27 9.74
CA ARG A 48 -0.31 4.93 11.13
C ARG A 48 1.13 4.46 11.29
N SER A 49 1.91 5.16 12.12
CA SER A 49 3.32 4.80 12.36
C SER A 49 3.49 3.38 12.90
N ALA A 50 2.57 2.91 13.75
CA ALA A 50 2.57 1.54 14.24
C ALA A 50 2.51 0.49 13.13
N ASN A 51 1.78 0.76 12.03
CA ASN A 51 1.74 -0.12 10.87
C ASN A 51 3.10 -0.14 10.15
N ILE A 52 3.77 1.02 10.04
CA ILE A 52 5.11 1.12 9.45
C ILE A 52 6.10 0.27 10.24
N ASP A 53 6.11 0.41 11.57
CA ASP A 53 7.00 -0.34 12.46
C ASP A 53 6.71 -1.84 12.35
N LEU A 54 5.45 -2.23 12.31
CA LEU A 54 5.03 -3.62 12.17
C LEU A 54 5.46 -4.23 10.82
N MET A 55 5.23 -3.53 9.71
CA MET A 55 5.65 -3.99 8.38
C MET A 55 7.16 -4.16 8.29
N ARG A 56 7.92 -3.17 8.77
CA ARG A 56 9.39 -3.20 8.75
C ARG A 56 9.97 -4.28 9.64
N GLY A 57 9.32 -4.57 10.78
CA GLY A 57 9.78 -5.59 11.72
C GLY A 57 9.52 -7.03 11.26
N HIS A 58 8.62 -7.24 10.30
CA HIS A 58 8.19 -8.58 9.89
C HIS A 58 8.47 -8.93 8.43
N GLY A 59 8.94 -7.98 7.62
CA GLY A 59 9.16 -8.26 6.21
C GLY A 59 9.84 -7.16 5.42
N SER A 60 10.11 -7.45 4.16
CA SER A 60 10.65 -6.52 3.20
C SER A 60 9.53 -5.65 2.63
N VAL A 61 9.62 -4.35 2.83
CA VAL A 61 8.62 -3.39 2.34
C VAL A 61 9.09 -2.76 1.06
N ILE A 62 8.33 -2.93 -0.02
CA ILE A 62 8.61 -2.35 -1.32
C ILE A 62 7.53 -1.32 -1.66
N TRP A 63 7.93 -0.11 -1.92
CA TRP A 63 7.06 0.95 -2.38
C TRP A 63 6.94 0.92 -3.90
N LEU A 64 5.75 0.60 -4.40
CA LEU A 64 5.40 0.72 -5.81
C LEU A 64 4.98 2.18 -6.08
N ALA A 65 5.81 2.91 -6.79
CA ALA A 65 5.68 4.35 -6.97
C ALA A 65 5.41 4.71 -8.45
N PRO A 66 4.16 4.66 -8.92
CA PRO A 66 3.80 5.24 -10.21
C PRO A 66 3.79 6.76 -10.10
N ASP A 67 3.91 7.46 -11.23
CA ASP A 67 3.54 8.87 -11.25
C ASP A 67 2.01 9.07 -11.12
N VAL A 68 1.58 10.30 -10.83
CA VAL A 68 0.15 10.63 -10.61
C VAL A 68 -0.69 10.32 -11.85
N ALA A 69 -0.15 10.59 -13.05
CA ALA A 69 -0.89 10.39 -14.30
C ALA A 69 -1.15 8.90 -14.57
N VAL A 70 -0.13 8.04 -14.36
CA VAL A 70 -0.27 6.59 -14.48
C VAL A 70 -1.27 6.03 -13.47
N GLN A 71 -1.21 6.50 -12.24
CA GLN A 71 -2.11 6.05 -11.19
C GLN A 71 -3.56 6.46 -11.48
N ALA A 72 -3.76 7.69 -11.94
CA ALA A 72 -5.09 8.20 -12.32
C ALA A 72 -5.68 7.41 -13.49
N ALA A 73 -4.87 7.13 -14.53
CA ALA A 73 -5.30 6.32 -15.67
C ALA A 73 -5.71 4.90 -15.25
N ARG A 74 -4.93 4.27 -14.37
CA ARG A 74 -5.26 2.93 -13.84
C ARG A 74 -6.52 2.92 -12.99
N LEU A 75 -6.73 3.94 -12.17
CA LEU A 75 -7.96 4.07 -11.37
C LEU A 75 -9.18 4.29 -12.27
N GLY A 76 -9.06 5.13 -13.29
CA GLY A 76 -10.15 5.37 -14.26
C GLY A 76 -10.52 4.14 -15.11
N ALA A 77 -9.54 3.27 -15.39
CA ALA A 77 -9.75 2.03 -16.13
C ALA A 77 -10.28 0.87 -15.25
N ASN A 78 -10.25 1.00 -13.93
CA ASN A 78 -10.67 -0.08 -13.03
C ASN A 78 -12.18 -0.01 -12.77
N PRO A 79 -12.97 -1.03 -13.14
CA PRO A 79 -14.42 -1.04 -12.90
C PRO A 79 -14.79 -1.01 -11.40
N LEU A 80 -13.85 -1.35 -10.51
CA LEU A 80 -14.04 -1.28 -9.07
C LEU A 80 -13.73 0.12 -8.49
N SER A 81 -13.31 1.08 -9.30
CA SER A 81 -13.02 2.46 -8.84
C SER A 81 -14.27 3.14 -8.25
N ALA A 82 -15.46 2.84 -8.79
CA ALA A 82 -16.73 3.32 -8.27
C ALA A 82 -17.05 2.83 -6.83
N GLN A 83 -16.40 1.77 -6.37
CA GLN A 83 -16.57 1.25 -5.00
C GLN A 83 -15.59 1.89 -3.99
N ARG A 84 -14.67 2.74 -4.45
CA ARG A 84 -13.77 3.49 -3.58
C ARG A 84 -14.42 4.83 -3.22
N PRO A 85 -14.81 5.03 -1.96
CA PRO A 85 -15.31 6.34 -1.55
C PRO A 85 -14.18 7.39 -1.70
N SER A 86 -14.53 8.57 -2.20
CA SER A 86 -13.63 9.72 -2.19
C SER A 86 -13.28 10.08 -0.75
N LEU A 87 -12.02 10.47 -0.52
CA LEU A 87 -11.58 10.97 0.80
C LEU A 87 -12.06 12.39 1.07
N THR A 88 -12.21 13.20 0.03
CA THR A 88 -12.51 14.64 0.16
C THR A 88 -13.74 15.08 -0.62
N GLY A 89 -14.29 14.25 -1.52
CA GLY A 89 -15.41 14.60 -2.40
C GLY A 89 -15.06 15.55 -3.56
N ARG A 90 -13.76 15.82 -3.77
CA ARG A 90 -13.24 16.67 -4.85
C ARG A 90 -12.88 15.88 -6.10
N ASP A 91 -12.40 16.59 -7.14
CA ASP A 91 -11.91 15.98 -8.37
C ASP A 91 -10.81 14.93 -8.07
N ILE A 92 -10.96 13.74 -8.65
CA ILE A 92 -10.12 12.56 -8.40
C ILE A 92 -8.64 12.85 -8.65
N LEU A 93 -8.30 13.62 -9.68
CA LEU A 93 -6.90 13.92 -10.02
C LEU A 93 -6.24 14.82 -8.97
N ALA A 94 -6.95 15.88 -8.56
CA ALA A 94 -6.47 16.82 -7.56
C ALA A 94 -6.35 16.13 -6.19
N GLU A 95 -7.35 15.34 -5.82
CA GLU A 95 -7.35 14.55 -4.59
C GLU A 95 -6.19 13.55 -4.57
N LEU A 96 -5.94 12.85 -5.67
CA LEU A 96 -4.88 11.86 -5.79
C LEU A 96 -3.49 12.49 -5.65
N ALA A 97 -3.25 13.64 -6.31
CA ALA A 97 -1.99 14.37 -6.23
C ALA A 97 -1.70 14.82 -4.79
N GLU A 98 -2.69 15.40 -4.12
CA GLU A 98 -2.57 15.85 -2.72
C GLU A 98 -2.30 14.68 -1.76
N ILE A 99 -3.01 13.55 -1.95
CA ILE A 99 -2.79 12.34 -1.15
C ILE A 99 -1.39 11.79 -1.35
N MET A 100 -0.92 11.72 -2.60
CA MET A 100 0.41 11.23 -2.92
C MET A 100 1.50 12.12 -2.32
N GLU A 101 1.37 13.44 -2.43
CA GLU A 101 2.30 14.39 -1.83
C GLU A 101 2.37 14.22 -0.29
N ARG A 102 1.22 14.14 0.36
CA ARG A 102 1.13 13.93 1.80
C ARG A 102 1.73 12.61 2.27
N ARG A 103 1.51 11.52 1.49
CA ARG A 103 1.95 10.17 1.86
C ARG A 103 3.38 9.83 1.44
N ALA A 104 3.96 10.56 0.49
CA ALA A 104 5.30 10.27 -0.01
C ALA A 104 6.37 10.15 1.10
N PRO A 105 6.42 11.06 2.10
CA PRO A 105 7.36 10.92 3.21
C PRO A 105 7.10 9.65 4.05
N MET A 106 5.84 9.26 4.22
CA MET A 106 5.45 8.05 4.97
C MET A 106 5.85 6.78 4.21
N TYR A 107 5.65 6.76 2.89
CA TYR A 107 6.12 5.66 2.04
C TYR A 107 7.65 5.56 2.08
N GLY A 108 8.36 6.69 1.99
CA GLY A 108 9.82 6.72 2.11
C GLY A 108 10.32 6.17 3.45
N LYS A 109 9.62 6.46 4.53
CA LYS A 109 9.92 5.94 5.87
C LYS A 109 9.62 4.44 5.98
N ALA A 110 8.54 3.97 5.36
CA ALA A 110 8.11 2.58 5.43
C ALA A 110 8.96 1.66 4.55
N ALA A 111 9.35 2.12 3.35
CA ALA A 111 9.97 1.30 2.33
C ALA A 111 11.42 0.95 2.64
N HIS A 112 11.79 -0.28 2.35
CA HIS A 112 13.18 -0.71 2.23
C HIS A 112 13.72 -0.48 0.81
N ALA A 113 12.83 -0.51 -0.18
CA ALA A 113 13.13 -0.21 -1.57
C ALA A 113 11.94 0.44 -2.27
N ARG A 114 12.25 1.20 -3.33
CA ARG A 114 11.26 1.82 -4.21
C ARG A 114 11.40 1.24 -5.61
N VAL A 115 10.27 0.87 -6.21
CA VAL A 115 10.19 0.38 -7.59
C VAL A 115 9.25 1.29 -8.38
N ASP A 116 9.68 1.73 -9.55
CA ASP A 116 8.80 2.43 -10.49
C ASP A 116 7.79 1.43 -11.05
N SER A 117 6.52 1.70 -10.80
CA SER A 117 5.43 0.83 -11.24
C SER A 117 4.67 1.36 -12.46
N ALA A 118 5.25 2.30 -13.21
CA ALA A 118 4.66 2.80 -14.47
C ALA A 118 4.71 1.76 -15.61
N ALA A 119 5.70 0.87 -15.59
CA ALA A 119 5.87 -0.20 -16.56
C ALA A 119 4.74 -1.25 -16.53
N PRO A 120 4.64 -2.13 -17.54
CA PRO A 120 3.75 -3.30 -17.51
C PRO A 120 3.99 -4.18 -16.28
N VAL A 121 2.95 -4.90 -15.86
CA VAL A 121 2.97 -5.70 -14.61
C VAL A 121 4.13 -6.68 -14.56
N GLU A 122 4.40 -7.38 -15.65
CA GLU A 122 5.48 -8.36 -15.74
C GLU A 122 6.85 -7.72 -15.48
N ALA A 123 7.12 -6.56 -16.10
CA ALA A 123 8.37 -5.84 -15.90
C ALA A 123 8.50 -5.30 -14.45
N VAL A 124 7.41 -4.87 -13.85
CA VAL A 124 7.39 -4.46 -12.43
C VAL A 124 7.67 -5.65 -11.52
N CYS A 125 7.09 -6.82 -11.79
CA CYS A 125 7.36 -8.03 -11.03
C CYS A 125 8.83 -8.45 -11.12
N ASP A 126 9.42 -8.42 -12.32
CA ASP A 126 10.85 -8.73 -12.53
C ASP A 126 11.74 -7.77 -11.73
N GLU A 127 11.42 -6.48 -11.72
CA GLU A 127 12.17 -5.50 -10.96
C GLU A 127 12.03 -5.70 -9.45
N ILE A 128 10.83 -6.04 -8.95
CA ILE A 128 10.61 -6.41 -7.55
C ILE A 128 11.48 -7.58 -7.15
N MET A 129 11.49 -8.65 -7.96
CA MET A 129 12.30 -9.83 -7.70
C MET A 129 13.79 -9.49 -7.69
N ARG A 130 14.26 -8.70 -8.66
CA ARG A 130 15.66 -8.26 -8.74
C ARG A 130 16.08 -7.47 -7.49
N VAL A 131 15.24 -6.54 -7.05
CA VAL A 131 15.49 -5.72 -5.86
C VAL A 131 15.47 -6.58 -4.60
N TYR A 132 14.52 -7.51 -4.51
CA TYR A 132 14.40 -8.42 -3.39
C TYR A 132 15.65 -9.31 -3.27
N ASP A 133 16.06 -9.97 -4.33
CA ASP A 133 17.22 -10.86 -4.33
C ASP A 133 18.53 -10.11 -4.00
N LYS A 134 18.72 -8.91 -4.57
CA LYS A 134 19.88 -8.07 -4.29
C LYS A 134 20.03 -7.69 -2.82
N ASN A 135 18.91 -7.50 -2.14
CA ASN A 135 18.90 -7.04 -0.75
C ASN A 135 18.58 -8.17 0.25
N ARG A 136 18.47 -9.39 -0.22
CA ARG A 136 18.15 -10.55 0.63
C ARG A 136 19.21 -10.70 1.74
N GLY A 137 18.77 -10.53 3.00
CA GLY A 137 19.64 -10.51 4.18
C GLY A 137 19.99 -9.11 4.71
N ASN A 138 19.68 -8.02 3.99
CA ASN A 138 19.97 -6.64 4.39
C ASN A 138 18.71 -5.81 4.68
N TRP A 139 17.57 -6.45 4.89
CA TRP A 139 16.27 -5.80 5.13
C TRP A 139 16.04 -5.42 6.61
N HIS A 140 17.08 -5.10 7.33
CA HIS A 140 17.01 -4.74 8.77
C HIS A 140 17.14 -3.24 9.00
#